data_fbe441a261edcad57157062c7de2be4a
#
_entry.id   fbe441a261edcad57157062c7de2be4a
#
_cell.length_a   1.000
_cell.length_b   1.000
_cell.length_c   1.000
_cell.angle_alpha   90.00
_cell.angle_beta   90.00
_cell.angle_gamma   90.00
#
_symmetry.space_group_name_H-M   'P 1'
#
loop_
_entity.id
_entity.type
_entity.pdbx_description
1 polymer ?
#
loop_
_entity_poly.entity_id
_entity_poly.type
_entity_poly.pdbx_seq_one_letter_code
_entity_poly.pdbx_strand_id
1 'polypeptide(L)'
;MPSRNTVKQFDTPAFYHVYNRGAGGQSIFKDTGDKTKFLSLLERHLVESDEDTYKIFDVEVIAYCLMGNHFHLLFYLPEEPDAITGLMRSVSTAYSMYFNRKYKTMGHVFQSIYRASRIENEAYLAHITRYIHLNPQTYRTYPWSSLRYFL
;
A
#
# COMPACT_ATOMS: atom_id res chain seq x y z
N MET A 1 -8.89 -21.59 4.79
CA MET A 1 -9.96 -20.57 4.79
C MET A 1 -9.42 -19.27 4.23
N PRO A 2 -10.14 -18.65 3.29
CA PRO A 2 -9.74 -17.33 2.89
C PRO A 2 -9.82 -16.41 4.11
N SER A 3 -8.82 -15.57 4.27
CA SER A 3 -8.82 -14.53 5.30
C SER A 3 -10.07 -13.67 5.12
N ARG A 4 -10.73 -13.29 6.23
CA ARG A 4 -11.92 -12.43 6.21
C ARG A 4 -11.69 -11.12 5.46
N ASN A 5 -10.43 -10.70 5.36
CA ASN A 5 -10.04 -9.43 4.76
C ASN A 5 -9.36 -9.60 3.39
N THR A 6 -9.54 -10.75 2.74
CA THR A 6 -9.00 -10.97 1.40
C THR A 6 -10.12 -10.86 0.38
N VAL A 7 -10.08 -9.80 -0.41
CA VAL A 7 -11.00 -9.60 -1.53
C VAL A 7 -10.39 -10.28 -2.75
N LYS A 8 -11.12 -11.21 -3.37
CA LYS A 8 -10.70 -11.91 -4.59
C LYS A 8 -11.21 -11.22 -5.85
N GLN A 9 -12.34 -10.56 -5.76
CA GLN A 9 -12.93 -9.79 -6.84
C GLN A 9 -13.22 -8.39 -6.33
N PHE A 10 -12.83 -7.40 -7.10
CA PHE A 10 -13.05 -6.00 -6.76
C PHE A 10 -14.25 -5.46 -7.54
N ASP A 11 -15.12 -4.78 -6.82
CA ASP A 11 -16.21 -4.01 -7.42
C ASP A 11 -15.73 -2.60 -7.77
N THR A 12 -16.36 -1.99 -8.76
CA THR A 12 -16.07 -0.62 -9.19
C THR A 12 -17.35 0.16 -9.45
N PRO A 13 -17.42 1.46 -9.12
CA PRO A 13 -16.43 2.21 -8.33
C PRO A 13 -16.50 1.86 -6.85
N ALA A 14 -15.36 1.83 -6.17
CA ALA A 14 -15.34 1.55 -4.73
C ALA A 14 -14.00 1.96 -4.10
N PHE A 15 -14.02 2.13 -2.78
CA PHE A 15 -12.82 2.34 -1.97
C PHE A 15 -12.38 1.04 -1.31
N TYR A 16 -11.07 0.84 -1.21
CA TYR A 16 -10.48 -0.34 -0.58
C TYR A 16 -9.34 0.04 0.36
N HIS A 17 -9.37 -0.54 1.55
CA HIS A 17 -8.24 -0.51 2.48
C HIS A 17 -7.34 -1.70 2.16
N VAL A 18 -6.14 -1.42 1.69
CA VAL A 18 -5.12 -2.41 1.31
C VAL A 18 -3.98 -2.34 2.30
N TYR A 19 -3.56 -3.49 2.81
CA TYR A 19 -2.51 -3.53 3.82
C TYR A 19 -1.76 -4.87 3.77
N ASN A 20 -0.55 -4.87 4.32
CA ASN A 20 0.26 -6.06 4.47
C ASN A 20 1.31 -5.82 5.56
N ARG A 21 1.92 -6.89 6.01
CA ARG A 21 2.99 -6.85 7.00
C ARG A 21 4.14 -7.75 6.61
N GLY A 22 5.28 -7.57 7.28
CA GLY A 22 6.44 -8.42 7.08
C GLY A 22 6.23 -9.84 7.53
N ALA A 23 6.86 -10.78 6.83
CA ALA A 23 6.85 -12.20 7.19
C ALA A 23 7.39 -12.37 8.62
N GLY A 24 6.63 -13.10 9.47
CA GLY A 24 7.02 -13.27 10.87
C GLY A 24 7.06 -11.99 11.69
N GLY A 25 6.43 -10.91 11.22
CA GLY A 25 6.45 -9.61 11.89
C GLY A 25 7.74 -8.82 11.68
N GLN A 26 8.61 -9.25 10.76
CA GLN A 26 9.88 -8.57 10.49
C GLN A 26 9.67 -7.14 9.98
N SER A 27 10.65 -6.29 10.23
CA SER A 27 10.68 -4.95 9.65
C SER A 27 10.84 -5.03 8.13
N ILE A 28 9.97 -4.33 7.42
CA ILE A 28 10.02 -4.21 5.95
C ILE A 28 10.55 -2.85 5.51
N PHE A 29 10.52 -1.86 6.40
CA PHE A 29 11.11 -0.56 6.17
C PHE A 29 12.11 -0.29 7.29
N LYS A 30 13.40 -0.54 7.02
CA LYS A 30 14.45 -0.42 8.03
C LYS A 30 15.05 0.97 8.09
N ASP A 31 14.93 1.74 7.01
CA ASP A 31 15.41 3.11 6.93
C ASP A 31 14.50 3.97 6.03
N THR A 32 14.79 5.26 5.95
CA THR A 32 14.03 6.20 5.13
C THR A 32 14.14 5.87 3.63
N GLY A 33 15.27 5.32 3.21
CA GLY A 33 15.47 4.90 1.82
C GLY A 33 14.50 3.79 1.41
N ASP A 34 14.18 2.87 2.31
CA ASP A 34 13.23 1.80 2.05
C ASP A 34 11.81 2.36 1.84
N LYS A 35 11.40 3.29 2.69
CA LYS A 35 10.09 3.94 2.57
C LYS A 35 9.99 4.76 1.28
N THR A 36 11.03 5.51 0.98
CA THR A 36 11.11 6.28 -0.28
C THR A 36 11.02 5.35 -1.47
N LYS A 37 11.71 4.21 -1.45
CA LYS A 37 11.66 3.22 -2.54
C LYS A 37 10.25 2.69 -2.73
N PHE A 38 9.56 2.33 -1.65
CA PHE A 38 8.19 1.82 -1.74
C PHE A 38 7.25 2.84 -2.39
N LEU A 39 7.31 4.10 -1.95
CA LEU A 39 6.49 5.17 -2.52
C LEU A 39 6.85 5.43 -3.99
N SER A 40 8.12 5.37 -4.36
CA SER A 40 8.54 5.53 -5.76
C SER A 40 8.02 4.41 -6.67
N LEU A 41 7.95 3.18 -6.13
CA LEU A 41 7.39 2.04 -6.86
C LEU A 41 5.88 2.21 -7.09
N LEU A 42 5.16 2.75 -6.12
CA LEU A 42 3.75 3.12 -6.31
C LEU A 42 3.62 4.21 -7.37
N GLU A 43 4.38 5.28 -7.25
CA GLU A 43 4.31 6.43 -8.14
C GLU A 43 4.54 6.05 -9.60
N ARG A 44 5.53 5.21 -9.89
CA ARG A 44 5.86 4.84 -11.29
C ARG A 44 4.73 4.09 -12.01
N HIS A 45 3.78 3.52 -11.26
CA HIS A 45 2.61 2.82 -11.80
C HIS A 45 1.33 3.63 -11.71
N LEU A 46 1.38 4.82 -11.13
CA LEU A 46 0.20 5.69 -10.93
C LEU A 46 0.30 7.01 -11.68
N VAL A 47 1.51 7.46 -11.98
CA VAL A 47 1.75 8.74 -12.65
C VAL A 47 2.47 8.49 -13.97
N GLU A 48 1.86 8.96 -15.05
CA GLU A 48 2.49 8.87 -16.37
C GLU A 48 3.78 9.70 -16.42
N SER A 49 4.79 9.14 -17.08
CA SER A 49 6.07 9.80 -17.30
C SER A 49 6.52 9.53 -18.74
N ASP A 50 7.01 10.56 -19.41
CA ASP A 50 7.55 10.43 -20.77
C ASP A 50 8.82 9.57 -20.84
N GLU A 51 9.49 9.38 -19.70
CA GLU A 51 10.76 8.65 -19.61
C GLU A 51 10.57 7.17 -19.28
N ASP A 52 9.41 6.79 -18.71
CA ASP A 52 9.16 5.45 -18.19
C ASP A 52 8.13 4.70 -19.02
N THR A 53 8.41 3.41 -19.27
CA THR A 53 7.53 2.51 -20.03
C THR A 53 6.74 1.56 -19.11
N TYR A 54 6.60 1.89 -17.83
CA TYR A 54 5.85 1.07 -16.89
C TYR A 54 4.35 1.18 -17.13
N LYS A 55 3.66 0.07 -16.92
CA LYS A 55 2.20 0.07 -17.00
C LYS A 55 1.61 0.97 -15.92
N ILE A 56 0.69 1.83 -16.31
CA ILE A 56 -0.09 2.68 -15.40
C ILE A 56 -1.39 1.98 -15.07
N PHE A 57 -1.70 1.89 -13.78
CA PHE A 57 -2.93 1.31 -13.27
C PHE A 57 -3.89 2.44 -12.86
N ASP A 58 -5.16 2.28 -13.21
CA ASP A 58 -6.19 3.25 -12.88
C ASP A 58 -6.66 3.06 -11.43
N VAL A 59 -5.86 3.55 -10.51
CA VAL A 59 -6.09 3.52 -9.06
C VAL A 59 -5.68 4.87 -8.49
N GLU A 60 -6.48 5.42 -7.59
CA GLU A 60 -6.15 6.64 -6.87
C GLU A 60 -5.76 6.34 -5.43
N VAL A 61 -4.64 6.91 -4.98
CA VAL A 61 -4.22 6.81 -3.58
C VAL A 61 -4.90 7.93 -2.79
N ILE A 62 -5.77 7.55 -1.86
CA ILE A 62 -6.50 8.51 -1.02
C ILE A 62 -5.73 8.80 0.27
N ALA A 63 -5.15 7.77 0.87
CA ALA A 63 -4.38 7.91 2.10
C ALA A 63 -3.37 6.77 2.21
N TYR A 64 -2.31 7.00 2.98
CA TYR A 64 -1.31 5.97 3.26
C TYR A 64 -0.62 6.18 4.59
N CYS A 65 -0.04 5.11 5.12
CA CYS A 65 0.87 5.14 6.25
C CYS A 65 1.85 3.98 6.14
N LEU A 66 3.15 4.28 6.17
CA LEU A 66 4.21 3.28 6.15
C LEU A 66 4.80 3.16 7.55
N MET A 67 4.56 2.03 8.20
CA MET A 67 5.13 1.70 9.51
C MET A 67 6.38 0.83 9.32
N GLY A 68 7.14 0.57 10.38
CA GLY A 68 8.36 -0.24 10.26
C GLY A 68 8.13 -1.64 9.71
N ASN A 69 7.10 -2.32 10.16
CA ASN A 69 6.83 -3.72 9.80
C ASN A 69 5.54 -3.93 9.02
N HIS A 70 4.84 -2.88 8.64
CA HIS A 70 3.58 -2.98 7.89
C HIS A 70 3.25 -1.66 7.20
N PHE A 71 2.30 -1.71 6.27
CA PHE A 71 1.79 -0.52 5.60
C PHE A 71 0.27 -0.57 5.49
N HIS A 72 -0.34 0.61 5.39
CA HIS A 72 -1.75 0.81 5.08
C HIS A 72 -1.87 1.73 3.88
N LEU A 73 -2.71 1.34 2.92
CA LEU A 73 -3.05 2.13 1.74
C LEU A 73 -4.57 2.20 1.64
N LEU A 74 -5.08 3.38 1.33
CA LEU A 74 -6.48 3.57 1.01
C LEU A 74 -6.58 3.95 -0.45
N PHE A 75 -7.21 3.09 -1.24
CA PHE A 75 -7.35 3.26 -2.69
C PHE A 75 -8.79 3.54 -3.08
N TYR A 76 -8.95 4.38 -4.11
CA TYR A 76 -10.18 4.46 -4.89
C TYR A 76 -9.97 3.75 -6.22
N LEU A 77 -10.89 2.84 -6.54
CA LEU A 77 -10.87 2.03 -7.77
C LEU A 77 -12.04 2.46 -8.64
N PRO A 78 -11.80 3.28 -9.69
CA PRO A 78 -12.91 3.86 -10.46
C PRO A 78 -13.57 2.90 -11.43
N GLU A 79 -12.83 2.17 -12.26
CA GLU A 79 -13.40 1.42 -13.38
C GLU A 79 -12.85 0.01 -13.58
N GLU A 80 -11.54 -0.19 -13.41
CA GLU A 80 -10.89 -1.46 -13.74
C GLU A 80 -10.78 -2.39 -12.53
N PRO A 81 -11.56 -3.49 -12.49
CA PRO A 81 -11.54 -4.40 -11.33
C PRO A 81 -10.17 -4.99 -11.01
N ASP A 82 -9.30 -5.17 -12.00
CA ASP A 82 -7.99 -5.81 -11.83
C ASP A 82 -6.86 -4.85 -11.51
N ALA A 83 -7.13 -3.54 -11.44
CA ALA A 83 -6.08 -2.53 -11.30
C ALA A 83 -5.33 -2.63 -9.98
N ILE A 84 -6.00 -2.83 -8.86
CA ILE A 84 -5.35 -2.99 -7.55
C ILE A 84 -4.49 -4.24 -7.53
N THR A 85 -4.99 -5.35 -8.05
CA THR A 85 -4.24 -6.62 -8.11
C THR A 85 -2.96 -6.46 -8.92
N GLY A 86 -3.05 -5.84 -10.09
CA GLY A 86 -1.89 -5.57 -10.95
C GLY A 86 -0.88 -4.65 -10.29
N LEU A 87 -1.37 -3.55 -9.71
CA LEU A 87 -0.53 -2.58 -9.00
C LEU A 87 0.22 -3.24 -7.84
N MET A 88 -0.49 -3.93 -6.97
CA MET A 88 0.11 -4.52 -5.77
C MET A 88 1.06 -5.67 -6.10
N ARG A 89 0.77 -6.44 -7.15
CA ARG A 89 1.70 -7.47 -7.64
C ARG A 89 3.02 -6.84 -8.09
N SER A 90 2.95 -5.80 -8.90
CA SER A 90 4.13 -5.11 -9.43
C SER A 90 4.95 -4.45 -8.32
N VAL A 91 4.31 -3.73 -7.42
CA VAL A 91 4.97 -3.03 -6.31
C VAL A 91 5.58 -4.03 -5.32
N SER A 92 4.83 -5.05 -4.91
CA SER A 92 5.30 -6.02 -3.92
C SER A 92 6.48 -6.85 -4.44
N THR A 93 6.43 -7.27 -5.70
CA THR A 93 7.52 -8.02 -6.33
C THR A 93 8.79 -7.18 -6.43
N ALA A 94 8.66 -5.96 -6.94
CA ALA A 94 9.81 -5.07 -7.10
C ALA A 94 10.42 -4.67 -5.75
N TYR A 95 9.58 -4.40 -4.75
CA TYR A 95 10.04 -4.07 -3.42
C TYR A 95 10.74 -5.24 -2.74
N SER A 96 10.20 -6.46 -2.87
CA SER A 96 10.83 -7.67 -2.31
C SER A 96 12.20 -7.92 -2.92
N MET A 97 12.35 -7.73 -4.24
CA MET A 97 13.65 -7.83 -4.91
C MET A 97 14.63 -6.79 -4.40
N TYR A 98 14.18 -5.54 -4.28
CA TYR A 98 14.98 -4.45 -3.72
C TYR A 98 15.45 -4.77 -2.29
N PHE A 99 14.53 -5.19 -1.42
CA PHE A 99 14.79 -5.50 -0.02
C PHE A 99 15.81 -6.64 0.12
N ASN A 100 15.57 -7.76 -0.57
CA ASN A 100 16.44 -8.93 -0.50
C ASN A 100 17.85 -8.64 -1.03
N ARG A 101 17.95 -7.82 -2.07
CA ARG A 101 19.26 -7.40 -2.60
C ARG A 101 20.00 -6.50 -1.61
N LYS A 102 19.31 -5.51 -1.04
CA LYS A 102 19.90 -4.55 -0.12
C LYS A 102 20.40 -5.21 1.18
N TYR A 103 19.56 -6.09 1.74
CA TYR A 103 19.83 -6.71 3.05
C TYR A 103 20.43 -8.09 2.94
N LYS A 104 20.73 -8.56 1.73
CA LYS A 104 21.31 -9.88 1.46
C LYS A 104 20.52 -11.01 2.10
N THR A 105 19.18 -10.94 1.96
CA THR A 105 18.23 -11.90 2.47
C THR A 105 17.58 -12.68 1.33
N MET A 106 16.88 -13.75 1.69
CA MET A 106 16.16 -14.63 0.75
C MET A 106 14.77 -14.90 1.27
N GLY A 107 13.88 -15.28 0.38
CA GLY A 107 12.53 -15.70 0.73
C GLY A 107 11.54 -14.54 0.79
N HIS A 108 10.41 -14.79 1.46
CA HIS A 108 9.30 -13.87 1.50
C HIS A 108 9.60 -12.66 2.40
N VAL A 109 9.45 -11.47 1.85
CA VAL A 109 9.52 -10.22 2.60
C VAL A 109 8.19 -9.97 3.29
N PHE A 110 7.08 -10.13 2.57
CA PHE A 110 5.72 -9.98 3.10
C PHE A 110 5.16 -11.31 3.58
N GLN A 111 4.32 -11.24 4.61
CA GLN A 111 3.72 -12.41 5.22
C GLN A 111 2.85 -13.21 4.27
N SER A 112 2.12 -12.51 3.39
CA SER A 112 1.21 -13.11 2.42
C SER A 112 1.04 -12.17 1.22
N ILE A 113 0.18 -12.55 0.29
CA ILE A 113 -0.38 -11.59 -0.66
C ILE A 113 -1.08 -10.51 0.18
N TYR A 114 -1.06 -9.26 -0.28
CA TYR A 114 -1.71 -8.16 0.42
C TYR A 114 -3.15 -8.51 0.80
N ARG A 115 -3.67 -7.83 1.81
CA ARG A 115 -5.08 -7.93 2.22
C ARG A 115 -5.82 -6.69 1.77
N ALA A 116 -7.10 -6.85 1.44
CA ALA A 116 -7.96 -5.76 0.99
C ALA A 116 -9.33 -5.89 1.61
N SER A 117 -9.86 -4.78 2.13
CA SER A 117 -11.21 -4.69 2.67
C SER A 117 -11.97 -3.58 1.94
N ARG A 118 -13.17 -3.88 1.46
CA ARG A 118 -14.01 -2.88 0.83
C ARG A 118 -14.59 -1.92 1.88
N ILE A 119 -14.62 -0.64 1.53
CA ILE A 119 -15.22 0.41 2.35
C ILE A 119 -16.66 0.59 1.90
N GLU A 120 -17.62 0.26 2.79
CA GLU A 120 -19.04 0.13 2.43
C GLU A 120 -19.82 1.45 2.47
N ASN A 121 -19.35 2.47 3.22
CA ASN A 121 -20.06 3.73 3.37
C ASN A 121 -19.12 4.87 3.77
N GLU A 122 -19.63 6.12 3.69
CA GLU A 122 -18.85 7.33 3.99
C GLU A 122 -18.36 7.39 5.44
N ALA A 123 -19.19 6.97 6.39
CA ALA A 123 -18.80 6.97 7.81
C ALA A 123 -17.60 6.03 8.04
N TYR A 124 -17.62 4.85 7.40
CA TYR A 124 -16.52 3.90 7.49
C TYR A 124 -15.29 4.39 6.75
N LEU A 125 -15.46 5.10 5.62
CA LEU A 125 -14.35 5.73 4.90
C LEU A 125 -13.63 6.75 5.79
N ALA A 126 -14.37 7.62 6.48
CA ALA A 126 -13.80 8.57 7.41
C ALA A 126 -13.08 7.86 8.57
N HIS A 127 -13.67 6.80 9.09
CA HIS A 127 -13.08 6.00 10.17
C HIS A 127 -11.76 5.37 9.76
N ILE A 128 -11.70 4.74 8.58
CA ILE A 128 -10.48 4.10 8.08
C ILE A 128 -9.39 5.13 7.78
N THR A 129 -9.74 6.26 7.17
CA THR A 129 -8.79 7.35 6.92
C THR A 129 -8.15 7.81 8.23
N ARG A 130 -8.96 8.02 9.25
CA ARG A 130 -8.49 8.39 10.58
C ARG A 130 -7.62 7.29 11.21
N TYR A 131 -8.05 6.04 11.12
CA TYR A 131 -7.29 4.90 11.63
C TYR A 131 -5.89 4.83 11.02
N ILE A 132 -5.79 4.97 9.69
CA ILE A 132 -4.52 4.96 8.97
C ILE A 132 -3.60 6.08 9.47
N HIS A 133 -4.13 7.29 9.61
CA HIS A 133 -3.33 8.45 10.03
C HIS A 133 -2.94 8.43 11.50
N LEU A 134 -3.73 7.81 12.36
CA LEU A 134 -3.42 7.70 13.79
C LEU A 134 -2.55 6.49 14.14
N ASN A 135 -2.18 5.68 13.16
CA ASN A 135 -1.39 4.46 13.38
C ASN A 135 -0.05 4.73 14.09
N PRO A 136 0.77 5.73 13.66
CA PRO A 136 1.99 6.08 14.39
C PRO A 136 1.67 6.76 15.73
N GLN A 137 2.41 6.42 16.79
CA GLN A 137 2.27 7.09 18.08
C GLN A 137 2.54 8.61 17.97
N THR A 138 3.49 8.99 17.11
CA THR A 138 3.83 10.37 16.82
C THR A 138 3.15 10.87 15.55
N TYR A 139 1.88 10.55 15.37
CA TYR A 139 1.15 10.77 14.13
C TYR A 139 1.23 12.20 13.59
N ARG A 140 1.28 13.20 14.46
CA ARG A 140 1.30 14.62 14.05
C ARG A 140 2.56 15.01 13.30
N THR A 141 3.69 14.39 13.62
CA THR A 141 5.01 14.70 13.07
C THR A 141 5.56 13.58 12.20
N TYR A 142 4.83 12.46 12.06
CA TYR A 142 5.30 11.31 11.34
C TYR A 142 5.32 11.59 9.82
N PRO A 143 6.50 11.57 9.17
CA PRO A 143 6.61 12.02 7.78
C PRO A 143 6.13 10.97 6.75
N TRP A 144 5.95 9.71 7.16
CA TRP A 144 5.64 8.60 6.26
C TRP A 144 4.17 8.22 6.29
N SER A 145 3.31 9.23 6.48
CA SER A 145 1.86 9.12 6.31
C SER A 145 1.35 10.32 5.53
N SER A 146 0.15 10.15 4.96
CA SER A 146 -0.49 11.21 4.19
C SER A 146 -1.21 12.25 5.06
N LEU A 147 -1.18 12.14 6.38
CA LEU A 147 -1.92 13.04 7.28
C LEU A 147 -1.65 14.52 6.99
N ARG A 148 -0.39 14.88 6.73
CA ARG A 148 0.00 16.27 6.46
C ARG A 148 -0.71 16.89 5.26
N TYR A 149 -1.24 16.07 4.36
CA TYR A 149 -1.98 16.55 3.19
C TYR A 149 -3.47 16.77 3.47
N PHE A 150 -3.93 16.38 4.67
CA PHE A 150 -5.30 16.52 5.14
C PHE A 150 -5.47 17.66 6.16
N LEU A 151 -4.38 18.29 6.61
CA LEU A 151 -4.38 19.35 7.60
C LEU A 151 -4.29 20.73 6.96
#